data_fa91407418a2a2e0cf4bb0e5a5ad38d5
#
_entry.id   fa91407418a2a2e0cf4bb0e5a5ad38d5
#
_cell.length_a   1.000
_cell.length_b   1.000
_cell.length_c   1.000
_cell.angle_alpha   90.00
_cell.angle_beta   90.00
_cell.angle_gamma   90.00
#
_symmetry.space_group_name_H-M   'P 1'
#
loop_
_entity.id
_entity.type
_entity.pdbx_description
1 polymer ?
#
loop_
_entity_poly.entity_id
_entity_poly.type
_entity_poly.pdbx_seq_one_letter_code
_entity_poly.pdbx_strand_id
1 'polypeptide(L)'
;MSFIEHLEELRWRLVRSAIAVILIGIVIWTFQEWIMNNVFMSMKKKDFFSFRIMCDYLGTCVEDIPVQLQSMTVSGQFGYALMMSFMGGLVIGFPFIFYQIWAFLKPGLKFGEKKMARGIVFYVSLLFFLGISFGYFVVAPLSIQFFGSYQISSEIRNDFTISSYMSMILSTVFYTGLFFLLPVVTYLLTKVGVLDPEFLIKYRKHAIVGILXLSAIITPPDIISQVIVSIPIFILYEIGILIAKRVVKTSEDE
;
A
#
# COMPACT_ATOMS: atom_id res chain seq x y z
N MET A 1 22.26 -9.25 25.32
CA MET A 1 21.80 -10.39 24.49
C MET A 1 22.91 -10.83 23.57
N SER A 2 23.19 -12.14 23.49
CA SER A 2 24.14 -12.66 22.52
C SER A 2 23.52 -12.56 21.10
N PHE A 3 24.37 -12.57 20.09
CA PHE A 3 23.93 -12.53 18.70
C PHE A 3 22.95 -13.69 18.38
N ILE A 4 23.23 -14.86 18.93
CA ILE A 4 22.39 -16.06 18.72
C ILE A 4 20.99 -15.87 19.35
N GLU A 5 20.91 -15.34 20.57
CA GLU A 5 19.64 -15.03 21.24
C GLU A 5 18.80 -14.04 20.44
N HIS A 6 19.45 -13.04 19.83
CA HIS A 6 18.75 -12.03 19.00
C HIS A 6 18.18 -12.66 17.74
N LEU A 7 18.92 -13.56 17.08
CA LEU A 7 18.42 -14.31 15.90
C LEU A 7 17.25 -15.22 16.26
N GLU A 8 17.31 -15.88 17.45
CA GLU A 8 16.22 -16.73 17.91
C GLU A 8 14.95 -15.92 18.19
N GLU A 9 15.09 -14.73 18.78
CA GLU A 9 13.97 -13.79 18.96
C GLU A 9 13.35 -13.39 17.63
N LEU A 10 14.15 -13.05 16.61
CA LEU A 10 13.69 -12.74 15.27
C LEU A 10 12.86 -13.89 14.67
N ARG A 11 13.40 -15.11 14.75
CA ARG A 11 12.71 -16.32 14.25
C ARG A 11 11.32 -16.46 14.86
N TRP A 12 11.21 -16.36 16.18
CA TRP A 12 9.92 -16.52 16.88
C TRP A 12 8.94 -15.40 16.55
N ARG A 13 9.42 -14.17 16.35
CA ARG A 13 8.58 -13.03 15.96
C ARG A 13 8.04 -13.21 14.54
N LEU A 14 8.89 -13.69 13.62
CA LEU A 14 8.47 -14.01 12.24
C LEU A 14 7.43 -15.13 12.22
N VAL A 15 7.62 -16.18 13.01
CA VAL A 15 6.67 -17.30 13.12
C VAL A 15 5.31 -16.78 13.61
N ARG A 16 5.29 -15.95 14.66
CA ARG A 16 4.03 -15.37 15.18
C ARG A 16 3.33 -14.51 14.13
N SER A 17 4.09 -13.71 13.38
CA SER A 17 3.55 -12.88 12.28
C SER A 17 2.95 -13.77 11.18
N ALA A 18 3.66 -14.82 10.78
CA ALA A 18 3.19 -15.76 9.76
C ALA A 18 1.91 -16.48 10.21
N ILE A 19 1.85 -16.93 11.47
CA ILE A 19 0.65 -17.56 12.02
C ILE A 19 -0.54 -16.59 11.97
N ALA A 20 -0.34 -15.32 12.37
CA ALA A 20 -1.40 -14.31 12.32
C ALA A 20 -1.92 -14.11 10.90
N VAL A 21 -1.01 -13.99 9.91
CA VAL A 21 -1.38 -13.84 8.47
C VAL A 21 -2.18 -15.06 8.01
N ILE A 22 -1.74 -16.28 8.35
CA ILE A 22 -2.42 -17.51 7.95
C ILE A 22 -3.82 -17.57 8.55
N LEU A 23 -3.97 -17.29 9.86
CA LEU A 23 -5.27 -17.34 10.54
C LEU A 23 -6.25 -16.33 9.94
N ILE A 24 -5.80 -15.09 9.70
CA ILE A 24 -6.64 -14.07 9.05
C ILE A 24 -6.95 -14.50 7.61
N GLY A 25 -5.96 -15.04 6.90
CA GLY A 25 -6.12 -15.55 5.53
C GLY A 25 -7.18 -16.65 5.43
N ILE A 26 -7.22 -17.57 6.41
CA ILE A 26 -8.25 -18.62 6.48
C ILE A 26 -9.63 -17.99 6.63
N VAL A 27 -9.77 -16.97 7.49
CA VAL A 27 -11.05 -16.25 7.63
C VAL A 27 -11.45 -15.59 6.30
N ILE A 28 -10.52 -14.91 5.64
CA ILE A 28 -10.78 -14.28 4.32
C ILE A 28 -11.20 -15.33 3.30
N TRP A 29 -10.54 -16.49 3.30
CA TRP A 29 -10.86 -17.61 2.42
C TRP A 29 -12.31 -18.06 2.57
N THR A 30 -12.83 -18.13 3.81
CA THR A 30 -14.23 -18.54 4.03
C THR A 30 -15.23 -17.52 3.45
N PHE A 31 -14.83 -16.24 3.33
CA PHE A 31 -15.66 -15.17 2.79
C PHE A 31 -15.27 -14.77 1.35
N GLN A 32 -14.50 -15.60 0.63
CA GLN A 32 -13.90 -15.26 -0.66
C GLN A 32 -14.93 -14.81 -1.70
N GLU A 33 -16.08 -15.46 -1.78
CA GLU A 33 -17.14 -15.10 -2.74
C GLU A 33 -17.70 -13.72 -2.44
N TRP A 34 -18.01 -13.44 -1.17
CA TRP A 34 -18.53 -12.14 -0.75
C TRP A 34 -17.51 -11.03 -1.04
N ILE A 35 -16.24 -11.27 -0.71
CA ILE A 35 -15.16 -10.30 -0.93
C ILE A 35 -14.98 -10.06 -2.43
N MET A 36 -14.97 -11.11 -3.24
CA MET A 36 -14.84 -10.97 -4.69
C MET A 36 -15.96 -10.09 -5.27
N ASN A 37 -17.21 -10.36 -4.88
CA ASN A 37 -18.37 -9.67 -5.43
C ASN A 37 -18.53 -8.23 -4.92
N ASN A 38 -18.20 -7.95 -3.64
CA ASN A 38 -18.47 -6.65 -3.01
C ASN A 38 -17.24 -5.75 -2.93
N VAL A 39 -16.03 -6.33 -2.92
CA VAL A 39 -14.79 -5.55 -2.85
C VAL A 39 -14.17 -5.40 -4.25
N PHE A 40 -13.90 -6.50 -4.94
CA PHE A 40 -13.18 -6.43 -6.22
C PHE A 40 -14.10 -6.10 -7.40
N MET A 41 -15.26 -6.76 -7.52
CA MET A 41 -16.19 -6.52 -8.64
C MET A 41 -16.93 -5.20 -8.55
N SER A 42 -17.02 -4.60 -7.37
CA SER A 42 -17.67 -3.29 -7.19
C SER A 42 -16.95 -2.17 -7.92
N MET A 43 -15.63 -2.28 -8.10
CA MET A 43 -14.79 -1.22 -8.71
C MET A 43 -15.11 -0.96 -10.19
N LYS A 44 -15.80 -1.90 -10.89
CA LYS A 44 -16.17 -1.69 -12.29
C LYS A 44 -17.59 -1.13 -12.47
N LYS A 45 -18.33 -0.93 -11.36
CA LYS A 45 -19.69 -0.42 -11.38
C LYS A 45 -19.70 1.11 -11.25
N LYS A 46 -20.60 1.78 -11.99
CA LYS A 46 -20.78 3.25 -11.93
C LYS A 46 -21.08 3.75 -10.52
N ASP A 47 -21.72 2.93 -9.69
CA ASP A 47 -22.10 3.27 -8.30
C ASP A 47 -20.94 3.17 -7.31
N PHE A 48 -19.73 2.82 -7.78
CA PHE A 48 -18.56 2.77 -6.89
C PHE A 48 -18.30 4.15 -6.30
N PHE A 49 -17.91 4.20 -5.03
CA PHE A 49 -17.76 5.40 -4.23
C PHE A 49 -17.01 6.53 -4.97
N SER A 50 -15.90 6.21 -5.60
CA SER A 50 -15.05 7.20 -6.29
C SER A 50 -15.73 7.77 -7.53
N PHE A 51 -16.39 6.91 -8.31
CA PHE A 51 -17.10 7.33 -9.54
C PHE A 51 -18.32 8.20 -9.18
N ARG A 52 -18.99 7.91 -8.06
CA ARG A 52 -20.08 8.75 -7.56
C ARG A 52 -19.56 10.15 -7.19
N ILE A 53 -18.46 10.24 -6.46
CA ILE A 53 -17.85 11.52 -6.11
C ILE A 53 -17.45 12.29 -7.38
N MET A 54 -16.83 11.61 -8.35
CA MET A 54 -16.46 12.24 -9.63
C MET A 54 -17.68 12.80 -10.36
N CYS A 55 -18.77 12.04 -10.39
CA CYS A 55 -20.01 12.48 -11.05
C CYS A 55 -20.64 13.67 -10.31
N ASP A 56 -20.76 13.59 -8.97
CA ASP A 56 -21.47 14.61 -8.16
C ASP A 56 -20.71 15.94 -8.07
N TYR A 57 -19.36 15.89 -8.00
CA TYR A 57 -18.55 17.10 -7.74
C TYR A 57 -17.81 17.61 -8.96
N LEU A 58 -17.40 16.72 -9.88
CA LEU A 58 -16.62 17.11 -11.07
C LEU A 58 -17.47 17.10 -12.36
N GLY A 59 -18.70 16.61 -12.28
CA GLY A 59 -19.59 16.49 -13.44
C GLY A 59 -19.13 15.43 -14.45
N THR A 60 -18.15 14.61 -14.10
CA THR A 60 -17.60 13.56 -14.97
C THR A 60 -18.17 12.21 -14.52
N CYS A 61 -19.29 11.82 -15.14
CA CYS A 61 -19.96 10.56 -14.79
C CYS A 61 -19.37 9.40 -15.62
N VAL A 62 -19.03 8.33 -14.93
CA VAL A 62 -18.51 7.09 -15.52
C VAL A 62 -19.67 6.10 -15.63
N GLU A 63 -19.81 5.47 -16.79
CA GLU A 63 -20.76 4.37 -16.99
C GLU A 63 -20.18 3.05 -16.47
N ASP A 64 -21.00 2.04 -16.32
CA ASP A 64 -20.55 0.69 -15.99
C ASP A 64 -19.49 0.25 -17.00
N ILE A 65 -18.34 -0.18 -16.50
CA ILE A 65 -17.23 -0.60 -17.36
C ILE A 65 -17.60 -1.98 -17.94
N PRO A 66 -17.80 -2.09 -19.27
CA PRO A 66 -18.33 -3.31 -19.88
C PRO A 66 -17.28 -4.41 -20.05
N VAL A 67 -16.44 -4.59 -19.05
CA VAL A 67 -15.38 -5.59 -19.07
C VAL A 67 -15.90 -6.89 -18.46
N GLN A 68 -15.76 -8.00 -19.18
CA GLN A 68 -16.02 -9.33 -18.66
C GLN A 68 -14.71 -9.95 -18.18
N LEU A 69 -14.78 -10.62 -17.03
CA LEU A 69 -13.63 -11.33 -16.47
C LEU A 69 -13.67 -12.78 -16.90
N GLN A 70 -12.56 -13.27 -17.43
CA GLN A 70 -12.42 -14.63 -17.90
C GLN A 70 -11.30 -15.35 -17.15
N SER A 71 -11.54 -16.61 -16.78
CA SER A 71 -10.48 -17.47 -16.23
C SER A 71 -9.87 -18.27 -17.39
N MET A 72 -8.67 -17.92 -17.77
CA MET A 72 -7.98 -18.53 -18.92
C MET A 72 -7.11 -19.73 -18.52
N THR A 73 -6.97 -19.99 -17.24
CA THR A 73 -6.17 -21.11 -16.73
C THR A 73 -7.00 -21.97 -15.78
N VAL A 74 -6.70 -23.27 -15.75
CA VAL A 74 -7.43 -24.25 -14.91
C VAL A 74 -7.38 -23.86 -13.42
N SER A 75 -6.23 -23.42 -12.95
CA SER A 75 -6.02 -23.05 -11.55
C SER A 75 -6.22 -21.55 -11.26
N GLY A 76 -6.64 -20.76 -12.25
CA GLY A 76 -6.66 -19.29 -12.16
C GLY A 76 -7.51 -18.76 -11.00
N GLN A 77 -8.75 -19.20 -10.89
CA GLN A 77 -9.65 -18.76 -9.83
C GLN A 77 -9.15 -19.20 -8.46
N PHE A 78 -8.70 -20.45 -8.32
CA PHE A 78 -8.16 -20.98 -7.08
C PHE A 78 -6.91 -20.23 -6.63
N GLY A 79 -5.97 -20.04 -7.55
CA GLY A 79 -4.70 -19.33 -7.26
C GLY A 79 -4.92 -17.89 -6.79
N TYR A 80 -5.85 -17.17 -7.45
CA TYR A 80 -6.14 -15.79 -7.05
C TYR A 80 -7.00 -15.70 -5.79
N ALA A 81 -7.81 -16.70 -5.47
CA ALA A 81 -8.47 -16.79 -4.17
C ALA A 81 -7.44 -16.98 -3.04
N LEU A 82 -6.42 -17.82 -3.25
CA LEU A 82 -5.30 -17.97 -2.30
C LEU A 82 -4.50 -16.66 -2.16
N MET A 83 -4.18 -16.01 -3.28
CA MET A 83 -3.44 -14.75 -3.29
C MET A 83 -4.22 -13.65 -2.56
N MET A 84 -5.53 -13.53 -2.83
CA MET A 84 -6.43 -12.59 -2.15
C MET A 84 -6.44 -12.84 -0.64
N SER A 85 -6.54 -14.10 -0.22
CA SER A 85 -6.56 -14.49 1.19
C SER A 85 -5.23 -14.15 1.89
N PHE A 86 -4.11 -14.45 1.23
CA PHE A 86 -2.78 -14.14 1.74
C PHE A 86 -2.54 -12.62 1.83
N MET A 87 -2.84 -11.88 0.76
CA MET A 87 -2.65 -10.42 0.73
C MET A 87 -3.58 -9.73 1.73
N GLY A 88 -4.84 -10.18 1.83
CA GLY A 88 -5.76 -9.68 2.83
C GLY A 88 -5.29 -9.97 4.26
N GLY A 89 -4.70 -11.15 4.47
CA GLY A 89 -4.07 -11.52 5.73
C GLY A 89 -2.92 -10.59 6.10
N LEU A 90 -2.08 -10.23 5.12
CA LEU A 90 -1.00 -9.25 5.30
C LEU A 90 -1.54 -7.86 5.63
N VAL A 91 -2.55 -7.40 4.89
CA VAL A 91 -3.12 -6.06 5.06
C VAL A 91 -3.79 -5.93 6.44
N ILE A 92 -4.68 -6.85 6.79
CA ILE A 92 -5.42 -6.80 8.06
C ILE A 92 -4.47 -7.11 9.24
N GLY A 93 -3.52 -8.03 9.05
CA GLY A 93 -2.51 -8.38 10.04
C GLY A 93 -1.39 -7.36 10.20
N PHE A 94 -1.31 -6.34 9.34
CA PHE A 94 -0.20 -5.38 9.30
C PHE A 94 0.11 -4.74 10.66
N PRO A 95 -0.86 -4.28 11.46
CA PRO A 95 -0.54 -3.70 12.78
C PRO A 95 0.20 -4.66 13.69
N PHE A 96 -0.19 -5.94 13.68
CA PHE A 96 0.45 -6.98 14.49
C PHE A 96 1.85 -7.31 13.94
N ILE A 97 1.98 -7.44 12.61
CA ILE A 97 3.27 -7.68 11.94
C ILE A 97 4.24 -6.53 12.28
N PHE A 98 3.79 -5.30 12.10
CA PHE A 98 4.63 -4.13 12.39
C PHE A 98 4.99 -4.07 13.89
N TYR A 99 4.06 -4.41 14.78
CA TYR A 99 4.35 -4.50 16.21
C TYR A 99 5.48 -5.52 16.50
N GLN A 100 5.46 -6.69 15.86
CA GLN A 100 6.50 -7.71 16.03
C GLN A 100 7.86 -7.21 15.53
N ILE A 101 7.88 -6.56 14.35
CA ILE A 101 9.10 -5.96 13.78
C ILE A 101 9.62 -4.85 14.71
N TRP A 102 8.73 -3.96 15.14
CA TRP A 102 9.10 -2.83 16.01
C TRP A 102 9.66 -3.33 17.35
N ALA A 103 9.04 -4.32 17.96
CA ALA A 103 9.49 -4.90 19.21
C ALA A 103 10.88 -5.58 19.09
N PHE A 104 11.20 -6.09 17.89
CA PHE A 104 12.53 -6.64 17.59
C PHE A 104 13.57 -5.51 17.41
N LEU A 105 13.20 -4.41 16.75
CA LEU A 105 14.13 -3.29 16.50
C LEU A 105 14.37 -2.43 17.74
N LYS A 106 13.40 -2.37 18.66
CA LYS A 106 13.42 -1.49 19.84
C LYS A 106 14.67 -1.63 20.71
N PRO A 107 15.17 -2.84 21.03
CA PRO A 107 16.40 -2.96 21.85
C PRO A 107 17.65 -2.40 21.19
N GLY A 108 17.71 -2.36 19.85
CA GLY A 108 18.83 -1.80 19.08
C GLY A 108 18.80 -0.27 18.97
N LEU A 109 17.67 0.34 19.30
CA LEU A 109 17.50 1.80 19.28
C LEU A 109 17.53 2.33 20.72
N LYS A 110 18.29 3.36 20.99
CA LYS A 110 18.40 3.99 22.32
C LYS A 110 17.15 4.83 22.64
N PHE A 111 15.99 4.22 22.66
CA PHE A 111 14.73 4.90 22.97
C PHE A 111 14.32 4.62 24.42
N GLY A 112 14.41 5.62 25.27
CA GLY A 112 14.17 5.50 26.70
C GLY A 112 12.72 5.33 27.16
N GLU A 113 11.71 5.35 26.28
CA GLU A 113 10.32 5.37 26.76
C GLU A 113 9.42 4.30 26.10
N LYS A 114 8.88 3.42 26.94
CA LYS A 114 7.90 2.39 26.56
C LYS A 114 6.62 2.98 25.96
N LYS A 115 6.27 4.23 26.32
CA LYS A 115 5.05 4.91 25.87
C LYS A 115 5.12 5.28 24.38
N MET A 116 6.31 5.68 23.89
CA MET A 116 6.55 6.00 22.48
C MET A 116 6.39 4.77 21.56
N ALA A 117 6.67 3.57 22.09
CA ALA A 117 6.62 2.34 21.31
C ALA A 117 5.20 1.97 20.86
N ARG A 118 4.19 2.25 21.68
CA ARG A 118 2.78 1.99 21.34
C ARG A 118 2.25 3.01 20.33
N GLY A 119 2.66 4.26 20.48
CA GLY A 119 2.27 5.33 19.57
C GLY A 119 2.73 5.09 18.14
N ILE A 120 3.98 4.65 17.95
CA ILE A 120 4.54 4.44 16.61
C ILE A 120 3.77 3.33 15.85
N VAL A 121 3.40 2.24 16.52
CA VAL A 121 2.63 1.17 15.87
C VAL A 121 1.28 1.70 15.38
N PHE A 122 0.61 2.52 16.19
CA PHE A 122 -0.68 3.12 15.82
C PHE A 122 -0.52 4.04 14.60
N TYR A 123 0.45 4.97 14.63
CA TYR A 123 0.65 5.93 13.53
C TYR A 123 1.07 5.24 12.23
N VAL A 124 1.95 4.23 12.32
CA VAL A 124 2.40 3.46 11.16
C VAL A 124 1.22 2.68 10.56
N SER A 125 0.41 2.04 11.40
CA SER A 125 -0.78 1.31 10.95
C SER A 125 -1.80 2.26 10.30
N LEU A 126 -2.01 3.44 10.90
CA LEU A 126 -2.90 4.46 10.35
C LEU A 126 -2.43 4.91 8.95
N LEU A 127 -1.15 5.23 8.79
CA LEU A 127 -0.59 5.63 7.50
C LEU A 127 -0.72 4.50 6.47
N PHE A 128 -0.44 3.27 6.86
CA PHE A 128 -0.59 2.11 5.99
C PHE A 128 -2.03 1.96 5.50
N PHE A 129 -3.01 2.01 6.42
CA PHE A 129 -4.42 1.88 6.05
C PHE A 129 -4.93 3.07 5.23
N LEU A 130 -4.40 4.28 5.45
CA LEU A 130 -4.68 5.43 4.58
C LEU A 130 -4.17 5.17 3.16
N GLY A 131 -2.96 4.61 3.03
CA GLY A 131 -2.39 4.23 1.74
C GLY A 131 -3.20 3.13 1.04
N ILE A 132 -3.58 2.08 1.79
CA ILE A 132 -4.46 1.00 1.30
C ILE A 132 -5.79 1.60 0.81
N SER A 133 -6.40 2.50 1.59
CA SER A 133 -7.66 3.16 1.23
C SER A 133 -7.49 4.01 -0.02
N PHE A 134 -6.42 4.78 -0.12
CA PHE A 134 -6.13 5.59 -1.32
C PHE A 134 -5.93 4.69 -2.55
N GLY A 135 -5.17 3.60 -2.42
CA GLY A 135 -4.98 2.62 -3.50
C GLY A 135 -6.31 2.00 -3.95
N TYR A 136 -7.15 1.63 -2.99
CA TYR A 136 -8.43 0.96 -3.26
C TYR A 136 -9.50 1.91 -3.81
N PHE A 137 -9.65 3.10 -3.22
CA PHE A 137 -10.74 4.01 -3.60
C PHE A 137 -10.35 4.94 -4.75
N VAL A 138 -9.07 5.20 -5.00
CA VAL A 138 -8.66 6.16 -6.03
C VAL A 138 -7.90 5.47 -7.16
N VAL A 139 -6.78 4.82 -6.85
CA VAL A 139 -5.84 4.37 -7.89
C VAL A 139 -6.42 3.19 -8.69
N ALA A 140 -6.88 2.14 -8.01
CA ALA A 140 -7.35 0.91 -8.65
C ALA A 140 -8.58 1.16 -9.56
N PRO A 141 -9.65 1.84 -9.11
CA PRO A 141 -10.81 2.06 -9.99
C PRO A 141 -10.49 2.96 -11.19
N LEU A 142 -9.64 3.99 -11.02
CA LEU A 142 -9.21 4.83 -12.17
C LEU A 142 -8.42 4.00 -13.19
N SER A 143 -7.55 3.11 -12.74
CA SER A 143 -6.80 2.21 -13.62
C SER A 143 -7.72 1.25 -14.36
N ILE A 144 -8.70 0.67 -13.66
CA ILE A 144 -9.70 -0.23 -14.26
C ILE A 144 -10.51 0.52 -15.32
N GLN A 145 -10.95 1.75 -15.00
CA GLN A 145 -11.70 2.60 -15.93
C GLN A 145 -10.86 2.89 -17.18
N PHE A 146 -9.61 3.31 -17.00
CA PHE A 146 -8.72 3.65 -18.12
C PHE A 146 -8.57 2.44 -19.06
N PHE A 147 -8.16 1.28 -18.54
CA PHE A 147 -7.93 0.10 -19.38
C PHE A 147 -9.22 -0.51 -19.92
N GLY A 148 -10.31 -0.40 -19.19
CA GLY A 148 -11.62 -0.90 -19.62
C GLY A 148 -12.21 -0.10 -20.76
N SER A 149 -11.94 1.21 -20.79
CA SER A 149 -12.45 2.12 -21.81
C SER A 149 -11.50 2.38 -22.97
N TYR A 150 -10.18 2.13 -22.78
CA TYR A 150 -9.18 2.41 -23.81
C TYR A 150 -9.27 1.38 -24.94
N GLN A 151 -9.52 1.85 -26.16
CA GLN A 151 -9.60 0.99 -27.35
C GLN A 151 -8.81 1.64 -28.49
N ILE A 152 -7.95 0.84 -29.13
CA ILE A 152 -7.24 1.25 -30.36
C ILE A 152 -8.22 1.19 -31.55
N SER A 153 -9.17 0.26 -31.52
CA SER A 153 -10.16 0.02 -32.58
C SER A 153 -11.45 -0.49 -31.94
N SER A 154 -12.59 -0.07 -32.47
CA SER A 154 -13.93 -0.54 -32.06
C SER A 154 -14.14 -2.04 -32.34
N GLU A 155 -13.30 -2.64 -33.18
CA GLU A 155 -13.36 -4.07 -33.49
C GLU A 155 -12.71 -4.93 -32.39
N ILE A 156 -11.92 -4.31 -31.48
CA ILE A 156 -11.21 -5.04 -30.41
C ILE A 156 -12.00 -4.90 -29.10
N ARG A 157 -12.44 -6.02 -28.59
CA ARG A 157 -13.18 -6.06 -27.33
C ARG A 157 -12.20 -6.20 -26.15
N ASN A 158 -12.39 -5.40 -25.12
CA ASN A 158 -11.59 -5.44 -23.88
C ASN A 158 -12.18 -6.45 -22.90
N ASP A 159 -11.67 -7.69 -22.93
CA ASP A 159 -11.99 -8.71 -21.92
C ASP A 159 -10.74 -8.95 -21.07
N PHE A 160 -10.89 -8.88 -19.75
CA PHE A 160 -9.77 -9.05 -18.82
C PHE A 160 -9.69 -10.48 -18.32
N THR A 161 -8.49 -11.00 -18.15
CA THR A 161 -8.31 -12.24 -17.40
C THR A 161 -8.42 -11.92 -15.91
N ILE A 162 -8.94 -12.88 -15.12
CA ILE A 162 -9.00 -12.75 -13.66
C ILE A 162 -7.58 -12.48 -13.08
N SER A 163 -6.56 -13.07 -13.73
CA SER A 163 -5.16 -12.89 -13.32
C SER A 163 -4.71 -11.43 -13.44
N SER A 164 -4.95 -10.79 -14.59
CA SER A 164 -4.53 -9.39 -14.80
C SER A 164 -5.33 -8.45 -13.89
N TYR A 165 -6.64 -8.67 -13.76
CA TYR A 165 -7.52 -7.85 -12.94
C TYR A 165 -7.12 -7.90 -11.45
N MET A 166 -7.02 -9.11 -10.89
CA MET A 166 -6.69 -9.31 -9.46
C MET A 166 -5.26 -8.87 -9.14
N SER A 167 -4.31 -9.22 -10.01
CA SER A 167 -2.90 -8.83 -9.83
C SER A 167 -2.76 -7.30 -9.80
N MET A 168 -3.42 -6.61 -10.74
CA MET A 168 -3.38 -5.15 -10.80
C MET A 168 -3.94 -4.52 -9.52
N ILE A 169 -5.13 -4.95 -9.06
CA ILE A 169 -5.75 -4.37 -7.85
C ILE A 169 -4.88 -4.66 -6.61
N LEU A 170 -4.53 -5.94 -6.41
CA LEU A 170 -3.80 -6.35 -5.21
C LEU A 170 -2.43 -5.65 -5.12
N SER A 171 -1.69 -5.59 -6.25
CA SER A 171 -0.39 -4.92 -6.27
C SER A 171 -0.51 -3.42 -6.06
N THR A 172 -1.43 -2.76 -6.77
CA THR A 172 -1.66 -1.32 -6.67
C THR A 172 -2.00 -0.92 -5.22
N VAL A 173 -2.97 -1.61 -4.63
CA VAL A 173 -3.44 -1.31 -3.26
C VAL A 173 -2.32 -1.54 -2.24
N PHE A 174 -1.63 -2.70 -2.35
CA PHE A 174 -0.58 -3.06 -1.40
C PHE A 174 0.63 -2.12 -1.49
N TYR A 175 1.13 -1.87 -2.71
CA TYR A 175 2.30 -0.98 -2.87
C TYR A 175 1.97 0.47 -2.47
N THR A 176 0.77 0.95 -2.75
CA THR A 176 0.34 2.28 -2.30
C THR A 176 0.37 2.34 -0.76
N GLY A 177 -0.12 1.28 -0.09
CA GLY A 177 -0.01 1.16 1.37
C GLY A 177 1.42 1.28 1.88
N LEU A 178 2.35 0.56 1.24
CA LEU A 178 3.77 0.60 1.60
C LEU A 178 4.38 2.00 1.38
N PHE A 179 4.03 2.67 0.27
CA PHE A 179 4.61 4.00 -0.03
C PHE A 179 4.10 5.08 0.94
N PHE A 180 2.92 4.89 1.52
CA PHE A 180 2.45 5.78 2.58
C PHE A 180 3.29 5.68 3.86
N LEU A 181 4.15 4.68 3.99
CA LEU A 181 5.08 4.55 5.12
C LEU A 181 6.38 5.38 4.95
N LEU A 182 6.57 6.09 3.83
CA LEU A 182 7.76 6.90 3.59
C LEU A 182 8.11 7.84 4.77
N PRO A 183 7.16 8.58 5.39
CA PRO A 183 7.50 9.44 6.53
C PRO A 183 8.05 8.65 7.73
N VAL A 184 7.58 7.42 7.92
CA VAL A 184 8.04 6.55 9.02
C VAL A 184 9.47 6.09 8.75
N VAL A 185 9.75 5.67 7.50
CA VAL A 185 11.11 5.26 7.09
C VAL A 185 12.08 6.44 7.27
N THR A 186 11.68 7.63 6.82
CA THR A 186 12.48 8.86 6.98
C THR A 186 12.74 9.12 8.48
N TYR A 187 11.71 9.05 9.32
CA TYR A 187 11.86 9.22 10.78
C TYR A 187 12.90 8.26 11.35
N LEU A 188 12.77 6.96 11.04
CA LEU A 188 13.65 5.93 11.58
C LEU A 188 15.10 6.15 11.11
N LEU A 189 15.31 6.42 9.83
CA LEU A 189 16.65 6.61 9.26
C LEU A 189 17.31 7.89 9.79
N THR A 190 16.54 8.95 10.01
CA THR A 190 17.06 10.18 10.64
C THR A 190 17.43 9.94 12.10
N LYS A 191 16.58 9.21 12.83
CA LYS A 191 16.81 8.91 14.25
C LYS A 191 18.07 8.06 14.47
N VAL A 192 18.44 7.21 13.50
CA VAL A 192 19.67 6.40 13.55
C VAL A 192 20.88 7.16 12.99
N GLY A 193 20.68 8.39 12.49
CA GLY A 193 21.75 9.22 11.93
C GLY A 193 22.19 8.86 10.52
N VAL A 194 21.39 8.07 9.79
CA VAL A 194 21.67 7.67 8.40
C VAL A 194 21.23 8.75 7.41
N LEU A 195 20.12 9.45 7.72
CA LEU A 195 19.56 10.50 6.86
C LEU A 195 19.60 11.85 7.56
N ASP A 196 20.11 12.86 6.84
CA ASP A 196 20.07 14.26 7.26
C ASP A 196 18.97 15.01 6.52
N PRO A 197 18.30 15.98 7.18
CA PRO A 197 17.32 16.85 6.50
C PRO A 197 17.92 17.59 5.30
N GLU A 198 19.18 18.04 5.39
CA GLU A 198 19.89 18.74 4.32
C GLU A 198 20.04 17.87 3.08
N PHE A 199 20.35 16.57 3.28
CA PHE A 199 20.44 15.59 2.19
C PHE A 199 19.08 15.48 1.47
N LEU A 200 17.99 15.34 2.22
CA LEU A 200 16.64 15.23 1.65
C LEU A 200 16.27 16.49 0.84
N ILE A 201 16.57 17.67 1.38
CA ILE A 201 16.31 18.97 0.73
C ILE A 201 17.12 19.09 -0.56
N LYS A 202 18.42 18.77 -0.51
CA LYS A 202 19.34 18.83 -1.65
C LYS A 202 18.90 17.93 -2.80
N TYR A 203 18.37 16.74 -2.47
CA TYR A 203 17.97 15.74 -3.48
C TYR A 203 16.49 15.74 -3.84
N ARG A 204 15.73 16.81 -3.51
CA ARG A 204 14.29 16.95 -3.85
C ARG A 204 13.99 16.67 -5.32
N LYS A 205 14.79 17.25 -6.24
CA LYS A 205 14.59 17.06 -7.69
C LYS A 205 14.73 15.59 -8.08
N HIS A 206 15.70 14.89 -7.50
CA HIS A 206 15.91 13.46 -7.75
C HIS A 206 14.78 12.62 -7.13
N ALA A 207 14.29 13.05 -5.95
CA ALA A 207 13.15 12.41 -5.29
C ALA A 207 11.88 12.50 -6.14
N ILE A 208 11.61 13.65 -6.78
CA ILE A 208 10.46 13.80 -7.69
C ILE A 208 10.56 12.80 -8.84
N VAL A 209 11.74 12.69 -9.47
CA VAL A 209 11.96 11.72 -10.55
C VAL A 209 11.81 10.28 -10.04
N GLY A 210 12.34 9.98 -8.85
CA GLY A 210 12.20 8.68 -8.19
C GLY A 210 10.74 8.36 -7.87
N ILE A 211 9.98 9.32 -7.39
CA ILE A 211 8.55 9.16 -7.07
C ILE A 211 7.74 8.86 -8.35
N LEU A 212 8.04 9.57 -9.42
CA LEU A 212 7.41 9.28 -10.73
C LEU A 212 7.71 7.86 -11.22
N UNK A 213 8.80 7.48 -10.96
CA UNK A 213 9.13 6.35 -11.21
C UNK A 213 8.50 5.38 -10.55
N LEU A 214 8.52 5.40 -9.36
CA LEU A 214 7.82 4.49 -8.47
C LEU A 214 6.33 4.42 -8.78
N SER A 215 5.71 5.57 -9.00
CA SER A 215 4.30 5.64 -9.40
C SER A 215 4.05 4.84 -10.69
N ALA A 216 4.95 4.92 -11.65
CA ALA A 216 4.83 4.17 -12.91
C ALA A 216 4.96 2.65 -12.72
N ILE A 217 5.60 2.20 -11.65
CA ILE A 217 5.68 0.77 -11.30
C ILE A 217 4.38 0.30 -10.64
N ILE A 218 3.81 1.14 -9.78
CA ILE A 218 2.58 0.84 -9.03
C ILE A 218 1.36 0.86 -9.97
N THR A 219 1.28 1.92 -10.77
CA THR A 219 0.14 2.11 -11.70
C THR A 219 0.45 1.46 -13.04
N PRO A 220 -0.57 1.02 -13.73
CA PRO A 220 -0.42 0.72 -15.15
C PRO A 220 0.12 1.96 -15.88
N PRO A 221 0.73 1.80 -17.06
CA PRO A 221 1.43 2.90 -17.74
C PRO A 221 0.45 3.92 -18.37
N ASP A 222 -0.28 4.63 -17.51
CA ASP A 222 -1.11 5.77 -17.90
C ASP A 222 -0.69 7.03 -17.13
N ILE A 223 -0.56 8.13 -17.82
CA ILE A 223 -0.04 9.40 -17.29
C ILE A 223 -0.95 9.94 -16.18
N ILE A 224 -2.27 9.79 -16.32
CA ILE A 224 -3.24 10.36 -15.38
C ILE A 224 -3.11 9.66 -14.00
N SER A 225 -3.19 8.33 -13.98
CA SER A 225 -3.05 7.56 -12.72
C SER A 225 -1.67 7.77 -12.10
N GLN A 226 -0.62 7.82 -12.93
CA GLN A 226 0.75 8.05 -12.46
C GLN A 226 0.87 9.40 -11.73
N VAL A 227 0.31 10.48 -12.29
CA VAL A 227 0.33 11.82 -11.67
C VAL A 227 -0.49 11.82 -10.38
N ILE A 228 -1.70 11.23 -10.40
CA ILE A 228 -2.58 11.17 -9.23
C ILE A 228 -1.87 10.45 -8.05
N VAL A 229 -1.15 9.36 -8.33
CA VAL A 229 -0.41 8.61 -7.31
C VAL A 229 0.83 9.38 -6.82
N SER A 230 1.52 10.07 -7.73
CA SER A 230 2.77 10.77 -7.37
C SER A 230 2.54 11.96 -6.43
N ILE A 231 1.39 12.64 -6.53
CA ILE A 231 1.09 13.82 -5.70
C ILE A 231 1.10 13.47 -4.20
N PRO A 232 0.29 12.51 -3.70
CA PRO A 232 0.34 12.16 -2.28
C PRO A 232 1.71 11.65 -1.82
N ILE A 233 2.41 10.87 -2.66
CA ILE A 233 3.74 10.35 -2.30
C ILE A 233 4.72 11.52 -2.15
N PHE A 234 4.64 12.54 -3.02
CA PHE A 234 5.47 13.75 -2.89
C PHE A 234 5.13 14.54 -1.62
N ILE A 235 3.85 14.68 -1.29
CA ILE A 235 3.41 15.31 -0.03
C ILE A 235 4.00 14.56 1.18
N LEU A 236 3.94 13.22 1.15
CA LEU A 236 4.52 12.38 2.20
C LEU A 236 6.04 12.54 2.30
N TYR A 237 6.72 12.71 1.18
CA TYR A 237 8.16 13.00 1.15
C TYR A 237 8.46 14.34 1.85
N GLU A 238 7.70 15.40 1.56
CA GLU A 238 7.84 16.71 2.22
C GLU A 238 7.54 16.62 3.72
N ILE A 239 6.51 15.85 4.12
CA ILE A 239 6.23 15.55 5.52
C ILE A 239 7.44 14.84 6.16
N GLY A 240 8.07 13.91 5.43
CA GLY A 240 9.30 13.24 5.85
C GLY A 240 10.44 14.23 6.16
N ILE A 241 10.63 15.25 5.31
CA ILE A 241 11.63 16.32 5.55
C ILE A 241 11.30 17.09 6.84
N LEU A 242 10.02 17.44 7.03
CA LEU A 242 9.61 18.17 8.25
C LEU A 242 9.87 17.32 9.52
N ILE A 243 9.59 16.03 9.45
CA ILE A 243 9.85 15.07 10.54
C ILE A 243 11.36 14.99 10.81
N ALA A 244 12.19 14.86 9.77
CA ALA A 244 13.65 14.78 9.88
C ALA A 244 14.22 16.02 10.58
N LYS A 245 13.76 17.22 10.20
CA LYS A 245 14.17 18.49 10.84
C LYS A 245 13.84 18.51 12.33
N ARG A 246 12.66 18.03 12.72
CA ARG A 246 12.25 17.99 14.14
C ARG A 246 13.10 17.00 14.94
N VAL A 247 13.42 15.84 14.34
CA VAL A 247 14.24 14.80 15.00
C VAL A 247 15.64 15.35 15.32
N VAL A 248 16.29 15.99 14.33
CA VAL A 248 17.65 16.54 14.51
C VAL A 248 17.64 17.66 15.58
N LYS A 249 16.68 18.60 15.49
CA LYS A 249 16.57 19.69 16.47
C LYS A 249 16.43 19.16 17.90
N THR A 250 15.56 18.16 18.11
CA THR A 250 15.36 17.56 19.44
C THR A 250 16.64 16.91 19.97
N SER A 251 17.43 16.27 19.08
CA SER A 251 18.71 15.64 19.50
C SER A 251 19.84 16.65 19.79
N GLU A 252 19.73 17.88 19.31
CA GLU A 252 20.70 18.97 19.64
C GLU A 252 20.36 19.64 20.97
N ASP A 253 19.08 19.59 21.38
CA ASP A 253 18.61 20.21 22.64
C ASP A 253 18.79 19.27 23.86
N GLU A 254 19.18 17.97 23.67
CA GLU A 254 19.44 16.95 24.71
C GLU A 254 20.96 16.81 25.00
#